data_83511b0f45bd1f13b37454b34bf75f2b
#
_entry.id   83511b0f45bd1f13b37454b34bf75f2b
#
_cell.length_a   1.000
_cell.length_b   1.000
_cell.length_c   1.000
_cell.angle_alpha   90.00
_cell.angle_beta   90.00
_cell.angle_gamma   90.00
#
_symmetry.space_group_name_H-M   'P 1'
#
loop_
_entity.id
_entity.type
_entity.pdbx_description
1 polymer ?
#
loop_
_entity_poly.entity_id
_entity_poly.type
_entity_poly.pdbx_seq_one_letter_code
_entity_poly.pdbx_strand_id
1 'polypeptide(L)'
;RHTVLRYCDVFRRLGFVLDDPAPAVRRDRPNPFGEKHGVWVGFAPFSAHRGKTYPEEQSRELVRMLSERYGRVFIHGGGGAEQAFAEEMERTYPNVTALYGKVRFAGEMDLIANLDCVVTMDSLVMHLASLVATPVVSVWGATHPGLGFLGYGVSPGNVLQADMACRPC
;
A
#
# COMPACT_ATOMS: atom_id res chain seq x y z
N ARG A 1 -12.61 -16.82 2.60
CA ARG A 1 -11.25 -17.37 2.60
C ARG A 1 -10.32 -16.48 1.78
N HIS A 2 -9.09 -16.27 2.23
CA HIS A 2 -8.09 -15.44 1.57
C HIS A 2 -7.72 -15.98 0.17
N THR A 3 -7.49 -15.09 -0.80
CA THR A 3 -7.23 -15.46 -2.22
C THR A 3 -5.97 -16.32 -2.35
N VAL A 4 -4.91 -16.05 -1.59
CA VAL A 4 -3.68 -16.88 -1.56
C VAL A 4 -4.02 -18.33 -1.22
N LEU A 5 -4.86 -18.57 -0.22
CA LEU A 5 -5.26 -19.92 0.17
C LEU A 5 -6.16 -20.61 -0.88
N ARG A 6 -6.93 -19.84 -1.64
CA ARG A 6 -7.71 -20.37 -2.79
C ARG A 6 -6.77 -20.86 -3.89
N TYR A 7 -5.67 -20.12 -4.17
CA TYR A 7 -4.65 -20.57 -5.11
C TYR A 7 -3.94 -21.84 -4.63
N CYS A 8 -3.59 -21.92 -3.34
CA CYS A 8 -3.03 -23.16 -2.78
C CYS A 8 -3.95 -24.35 -2.98
N ASP A 9 -5.28 -24.16 -2.81
CA ASP A 9 -6.25 -25.24 -3.06
C ASP A 9 -6.29 -25.70 -4.53
N VAL A 10 -6.13 -24.78 -5.48
CA VAL A 10 -6.03 -25.14 -6.91
C VAL A 10 -4.79 -26.03 -7.15
N PHE A 11 -3.65 -25.65 -6.63
CA PHE A 11 -2.41 -26.47 -6.78
C PHE A 11 -2.54 -27.83 -6.10
N ARG A 12 -3.16 -27.89 -4.91
CA ARG A 12 -3.43 -29.17 -4.23
C ARG A 12 -4.33 -30.10 -5.06
N ARG A 13 -5.36 -29.54 -5.72
CA ARG A 13 -6.25 -30.31 -6.63
C ARG A 13 -5.53 -30.81 -7.87
N LEU A 14 -4.44 -30.14 -8.28
CA LEU A 14 -3.56 -30.57 -9.37
C LEU A 14 -2.52 -31.60 -8.91
N GLY A 15 -2.54 -32.05 -7.64
CA GLY A 15 -1.68 -33.08 -7.09
C GLY A 15 -0.38 -32.56 -6.46
N PHE A 16 -0.18 -31.24 -6.34
CA PHE A 16 0.98 -30.66 -5.63
C PHE A 16 0.76 -30.73 -4.11
N VAL A 17 1.80 -31.14 -3.40
CA VAL A 17 1.85 -31.08 -1.93
C VAL A 17 2.29 -29.66 -1.54
N LEU A 18 1.40 -28.88 -0.95
CA LEU A 18 1.64 -27.51 -0.52
C LEU A 18 1.05 -27.28 0.87
N ASP A 19 1.88 -26.74 1.76
CA ASP A 19 1.39 -26.14 3.00
C ASP A 19 0.81 -24.75 2.75
N ASP A 20 -0.01 -24.26 3.68
CA ASP A 20 -0.45 -22.88 3.64
C ASP A 20 0.77 -21.98 3.89
N PRO A 21 1.02 -20.96 3.05
CA PRO A 21 2.19 -20.11 3.23
C PRO A 21 2.10 -19.32 4.53
N ALA A 22 3.21 -19.20 5.24
CA ALA A 22 3.31 -18.28 6.36
C ALA A 22 3.31 -16.82 5.86
N PRO A 23 2.78 -15.87 6.64
CA PRO A 23 2.97 -14.45 6.37
C PRO A 23 4.45 -14.10 6.23
N ALA A 24 4.75 -13.09 5.43
CA ALA A 24 6.11 -12.61 5.27
C ALA A 24 6.69 -12.11 6.60
N VAL A 25 8.00 -12.25 6.76
CA VAL A 25 8.76 -11.70 7.88
C VAL A 25 9.63 -10.56 7.36
N ARG A 26 9.69 -9.46 8.10
CA ARG A 26 10.51 -8.31 7.73
C ARG A 26 11.99 -8.70 7.66
N ARG A 27 12.65 -8.27 6.59
CA ARG A 27 14.08 -8.49 6.35
C ARG A 27 14.73 -7.17 5.99
N ASP A 28 15.99 -7.01 6.35
CA ASP A 28 16.78 -5.87 5.92
C ASP A 28 16.91 -5.84 4.40
N ARG A 29 16.70 -4.66 3.83
CA ARG A 29 16.81 -4.38 2.41
C ARG A 29 17.57 -3.08 2.19
N PRO A 30 18.27 -2.90 1.06
CA PRO A 30 18.89 -1.64 0.71
C PRO A 30 17.86 -0.51 0.79
N ASN A 31 18.28 0.68 1.21
CA ASN A 31 17.41 1.85 1.17
C ASN A 31 17.80 2.75 -0.02
N PRO A 32 16.97 2.84 -1.07
CA PRO A 32 17.28 3.61 -2.27
C PRO A 32 17.32 5.14 -2.02
N PHE A 33 16.83 5.59 -0.87
CA PHE A 33 16.80 7.01 -0.49
C PHE A 33 17.81 7.36 0.62
N GLY A 34 18.78 6.48 0.86
CA GLY A 34 19.89 6.71 1.79
C GLY A 34 19.53 6.49 3.26
N GLU A 35 20.21 7.17 4.15
CA GLU A 35 20.02 7.01 5.59
C GLU A 35 18.64 7.50 6.02
N LYS A 36 17.99 6.69 6.86
CA LYS A 36 16.64 6.97 7.35
C LYS A 36 16.69 7.80 8.61
N HIS A 37 16.10 8.98 8.55
CA HIS A 37 15.92 9.85 9.72
C HIS A 37 14.43 10.01 10.03
N GLY A 38 14.07 9.72 11.28
CA GLY A 38 12.68 9.78 11.75
C GLY A 38 11.77 8.71 11.15
N VAL A 39 10.47 8.94 11.25
CA VAL A 39 9.42 8.02 10.76
C VAL A 39 9.13 8.29 9.29
N TRP A 40 9.19 7.25 8.46
CA TRP A 40 8.90 7.30 7.03
C TRP A 40 7.59 6.59 6.71
N VAL A 41 6.70 7.26 6.00
CA VAL A 41 5.37 6.74 5.65
C VAL A 41 5.19 6.71 4.14
N GLY A 42 4.68 5.58 3.62
CA GLY A 42 4.20 5.47 2.25
C GLY A 42 2.72 5.83 2.16
N PHE A 43 2.33 6.53 1.11
CA PHE A 43 0.93 6.80 0.80
C PHE A 43 0.62 6.41 -0.65
N ALA A 44 -0.36 5.54 -0.83
CA ALA A 44 -0.81 5.04 -2.14
C ALA A 44 -2.32 5.27 -2.31
N PRO A 45 -2.75 6.50 -2.68
CA PRO A 45 -4.17 6.84 -2.78
C PRO A 45 -4.86 6.25 -4.00
N PHE A 46 -4.10 5.79 -4.98
CA PHE A 46 -4.62 5.41 -6.29
C PHE A 46 -4.87 3.90 -6.43
N SER A 47 -5.76 3.58 -7.33
CA SER A 47 -6.05 2.21 -7.75
C SER A 47 -6.49 2.20 -9.21
N ALA A 48 -6.35 1.07 -9.90
CA ALA A 48 -6.81 0.90 -11.28
C ALA A 48 -8.31 1.18 -11.50
N HIS A 49 -9.09 1.17 -10.43
CA HIS A 49 -10.53 1.39 -10.48
C HIS A 49 -10.93 2.62 -9.65
N ARG A 50 -11.68 3.54 -10.25
CA ARG A 50 -12.14 4.77 -9.60
C ARG A 50 -12.82 4.54 -8.25
N GLY A 51 -13.64 3.50 -8.11
CA GLY A 51 -14.32 3.17 -6.86
C GLY A 51 -13.41 2.69 -5.72
N LYS A 52 -12.14 2.42 -6.03
CA LYS A 52 -11.11 2.05 -5.06
C LYS A 52 -10.08 3.17 -4.81
N THR A 53 -10.11 4.24 -5.59
CA THR A 53 -9.20 5.39 -5.45
C THR A 53 -9.69 6.28 -4.31
N TYR A 54 -8.77 6.72 -3.46
CA TYR A 54 -9.10 7.69 -2.41
C TYR A 54 -9.38 9.03 -3.06
N PRO A 55 -10.45 9.75 -2.65
CA PRO A 55 -10.80 11.01 -3.29
C PRO A 55 -9.66 12.03 -3.23
N GLU A 56 -9.45 12.76 -4.31
CA GLU A 56 -8.26 13.61 -4.49
C GLU A 56 -8.16 14.71 -3.42
N GLU A 57 -9.28 15.37 -3.09
CA GLU A 57 -9.30 16.41 -2.06
C GLU A 57 -8.90 15.87 -0.69
N GLN A 58 -9.45 14.70 -0.30
CA GLN A 58 -9.09 14.03 0.94
C GLN A 58 -7.64 13.50 0.90
N SER A 59 -7.14 13.12 -0.28
CA SER A 59 -5.74 12.73 -0.46
C SER A 59 -4.79 13.90 -0.20
N ARG A 60 -5.14 15.11 -0.68
CA ARG A 60 -4.37 16.35 -0.41
C ARG A 60 -4.31 16.64 1.08
N GLU A 61 -5.46 16.58 1.74
CA GLU A 61 -5.54 16.82 3.18
C GLU A 61 -4.75 15.78 3.98
N LEU A 62 -4.83 14.49 3.59
CA LEU A 62 -4.06 13.46 4.26
C LEU A 62 -2.55 13.64 4.05
N VAL A 63 -2.08 14.01 2.85
CA VAL A 63 -0.67 14.33 2.60
C VAL A 63 -0.21 15.47 3.49
N ARG A 64 -1.01 16.55 3.62
CA ARG A 64 -0.73 17.66 4.53
C ARG A 64 -0.53 17.17 5.97
N MET A 65 -1.49 16.40 6.48
CA MET A 65 -1.43 15.86 7.85
C MET A 65 -0.22 14.93 8.07
N LEU A 66 0.09 14.08 7.08
CA LEU A 66 1.25 13.19 7.15
C LEU A 66 2.56 13.97 7.11
N SER A 67 2.66 15.01 6.27
CA SER A 67 3.86 15.85 6.15
C SER A 67 4.16 16.64 7.43
N GLU A 68 3.13 17.09 8.14
CA GLU A 68 3.28 17.81 9.41
C GLU A 68 3.74 16.90 10.56
N ARG A 69 3.43 15.60 10.48
CA ARG A 69 3.63 14.66 11.61
C ARG A 69 4.86 13.77 11.46
N TYR A 70 5.26 13.44 10.24
CA TYR A 70 6.29 12.42 9.99
C TYR A 70 7.51 12.99 9.28
N GLY A 71 8.65 12.32 9.44
CA GLY A 71 9.93 12.78 8.90
C GLY A 71 9.97 12.78 7.38
N ARG A 72 9.33 11.80 6.74
CA ARG A 72 9.24 11.74 5.27
C ARG A 72 8.01 10.99 4.81
N VAL A 73 7.40 11.48 3.74
CA VAL A 73 6.23 10.87 3.09
C VAL A 73 6.56 10.52 1.65
N PHE A 74 6.30 9.29 1.25
CA PHE A 74 6.51 8.83 -0.12
C PHE A 74 5.16 8.56 -0.78
N ILE A 75 4.89 9.22 -1.91
CA ILE A 75 3.65 9.00 -2.65
C ILE A 75 3.91 8.00 -3.76
N HIS A 76 3.24 6.84 -3.65
CA HIS A 76 3.21 5.80 -4.66
C HIS A 76 2.13 6.12 -5.70
N GLY A 77 2.44 5.91 -6.97
CA GLY A 77 1.49 6.11 -8.07
C GLY A 77 2.11 5.77 -9.41
N GLY A 78 1.27 5.65 -10.43
CA GLY A 78 1.66 5.50 -11.82
C GLY A 78 1.88 6.84 -12.54
N GLY A 79 1.86 6.80 -13.87
CA GLY A 79 1.98 8.00 -14.70
C GLY A 79 0.67 8.79 -14.86
N GLY A 80 0.73 9.86 -15.64
CA GLY A 80 -0.43 10.69 -15.94
C GLY A 80 -0.93 11.50 -14.75
N ALA A 81 -2.22 11.42 -14.43
CA ALA A 81 -2.83 12.20 -13.35
C ALA A 81 -2.27 11.86 -11.95
N GLU A 82 -1.92 10.59 -11.72
CA GLU A 82 -1.32 10.15 -10.46
C GLU A 82 0.07 10.77 -10.25
N GLN A 83 0.87 10.82 -11.31
CA GLN A 83 2.16 11.51 -11.31
C GLN A 83 1.99 13.00 -11.05
N ALA A 84 1.08 13.66 -11.76
CA ALA A 84 0.84 15.10 -11.61
C ALA A 84 0.46 15.47 -10.17
N PHE A 85 -0.41 14.67 -9.54
CA PHE A 85 -0.77 14.82 -8.13
C PHE A 85 0.45 14.66 -7.21
N ALA A 86 1.21 13.58 -7.39
CA ALA A 86 2.35 13.29 -6.52
C ALA A 86 3.45 14.37 -6.63
N GLU A 87 3.74 14.83 -7.85
CA GLU A 87 4.71 15.92 -8.10
C GLU A 87 4.23 17.26 -7.55
N GLU A 88 2.93 17.55 -7.58
CA GLU A 88 2.37 18.74 -6.95
C GLU A 88 2.56 18.69 -5.43
N MET A 89 2.29 17.55 -4.79
CA MET A 89 2.49 17.39 -3.36
C MET A 89 3.98 17.50 -2.97
N GLU A 90 4.89 16.94 -3.79
CA GLU A 90 6.33 17.07 -3.59
C GLU A 90 6.81 18.53 -3.68
N ARG A 91 6.24 19.34 -4.59
CA ARG A 91 6.53 20.78 -4.66
C ARG A 91 6.00 21.57 -3.49
N THR A 92 4.88 21.12 -2.92
CA THR A 92 4.18 21.81 -1.83
C THR A 92 4.80 21.54 -0.46
N TYR A 93 5.28 20.32 -0.23
CA TYR A 93 5.79 19.89 1.07
C TYR A 93 7.23 19.37 0.97
N PRO A 94 8.20 19.96 1.68
CA PRO A 94 9.63 19.67 1.49
C PRO A 94 10.03 18.24 1.90
N ASN A 95 9.25 17.56 2.71
CA ASN A 95 9.48 16.19 3.16
C ASN A 95 8.60 15.15 2.42
N VAL A 96 7.90 15.55 1.38
CA VAL A 96 7.14 14.65 0.50
C VAL A 96 7.97 14.29 -0.72
N THR A 97 7.91 13.06 -1.17
CA THR A 97 8.62 12.55 -2.34
C THR A 97 7.65 11.79 -3.26
N ALA A 98 7.50 12.25 -4.48
CA ALA A 98 6.81 11.51 -5.55
C ALA A 98 7.73 10.40 -6.07
N LEU A 99 7.26 9.16 -6.14
CA LEU A 99 8.11 8.00 -6.49
C LEU A 99 8.20 7.71 -7.97
N TYR A 100 7.22 8.14 -8.77
CA TYR A 100 7.18 7.84 -10.20
C TYR A 100 8.48 8.30 -10.90
N GLY A 101 9.10 7.37 -11.62
CA GLY A 101 10.35 7.61 -12.34
C GLY A 101 11.62 7.66 -11.49
N LYS A 102 11.54 7.72 -10.16
CA LYS A 102 12.71 7.79 -9.25
C LYS A 102 13.27 6.43 -8.87
N VAL A 103 12.43 5.41 -8.85
CA VAL A 103 12.81 4.02 -8.55
C VAL A 103 12.20 3.07 -9.57
N ARG A 104 12.88 1.95 -9.81
CA ARG A 104 12.30 0.81 -10.51
C ARG A 104 11.55 -0.08 -9.53
N PHE A 105 10.77 -1.02 -10.02
CA PHE A 105 9.96 -1.93 -9.19
C PHE A 105 10.72 -2.58 -8.02
N ALA A 106 11.94 -3.07 -8.27
CA ALA A 106 12.77 -3.63 -7.19
C ALA A 106 13.14 -2.60 -6.12
N GLY A 107 13.51 -1.38 -6.53
CA GLY A 107 13.82 -0.27 -5.61
C GLY A 107 12.57 0.21 -4.86
N GLU A 108 11.39 0.14 -5.45
CA GLU A 108 10.13 0.42 -4.75
C GLU A 108 9.87 -0.62 -3.64
N MET A 109 10.08 -1.91 -3.93
CA MET A 109 10.01 -2.97 -2.92
C MET A 109 11.01 -2.75 -1.78
N ASP A 110 12.24 -2.34 -2.11
CA ASP A 110 13.28 -2.06 -1.14
C ASP A 110 12.91 -0.83 -0.28
N LEU A 111 12.38 0.24 -0.89
CA LEU A 111 11.85 1.38 -0.15
C LEU A 111 10.71 0.95 0.79
N ILE A 112 9.70 0.23 0.28
CA ILE A 112 8.56 -0.21 1.09
C ILE A 112 9.04 -1.00 2.33
N ALA A 113 10.04 -1.85 2.19
CA ALA A 113 10.63 -2.57 3.32
C ALA A 113 11.29 -1.66 4.36
N ASN A 114 11.70 -0.44 3.99
CA ASN A 114 12.30 0.55 4.87
C ASN A 114 11.27 1.52 5.50
N LEU A 115 10.02 1.50 5.05
CA LEU A 115 8.96 2.32 5.62
C LEU A 115 8.49 1.79 6.98
N ASP A 116 8.03 2.68 7.85
CA ASP A 116 7.43 2.33 9.14
C ASP A 116 5.96 1.94 8.99
N CYS A 117 5.28 2.52 8.00
CA CYS A 117 3.89 2.21 7.67
C CYS A 117 3.59 2.61 6.22
N VAL A 118 2.62 1.92 5.63
CA VAL A 118 2.02 2.31 4.36
C VAL A 118 0.52 2.52 4.54
N VAL A 119 0.02 3.68 4.14
CA VAL A 119 -1.41 3.97 4.00
C VAL A 119 -1.78 3.76 2.54
N THR A 120 -2.71 2.87 2.27
CA THR A 120 -3.00 2.47 0.89
C THR A 120 -4.47 2.08 0.69
N MET A 121 -4.89 2.05 -0.55
CA MET A 121 -6.17 1.47 -0.96
C MET A 121 -6.03 -0.05 -1.18
N ASP A 122 -7.14 -0.73 -1.53
CA ASP A 122 -7.11 -2.06 -2.14
C ASP A 122 -6.42 -1.98 -3.51
N SER A 123 -5.08 -1.97 -3.50
CA SER A 123 -4.20 -1.73 -4.64
C SER A 123 -2.92 -2.58 -4.57
N LEU A 124 -2.09 -2.50 -5.61
CA LEU A 124 -0.82 -3.22 -5.69
C LEU A 124 0.08 -2.95 -4.47
N VAL A 125 0.17 -1.69 -4.02
CA VAL A 125 1.09 -1.29 -2.94
C VAL A 125 0.76 -1.98 -1.62
N MET A 126 -0.53 -2.25 -1.33
CA MET A 126 -0.94 -3.06 -0.18
C MET A 126 -0.31 -4.46 -0.21
N HIS A 127 -0.34 -5.09 -1.37
CA HIS A 127 0.24 -6.43 -1.53
C HIS A 127 1.76 -6.41 -1.46
N LEU A 128 2.41 -5.41 -2.07
CA LEU A 128 3.87 -5.24 -1.97
C LEU A 128 4.32 -5.05 -0.52
N ALA A 129 3.62 -4.20 0.24
CA ALA A 129 3.91 -3.99 1.65
C ALA A 129 3.73 -5.29 2.47
N SER A 130 2.69 -6.08 2.17
CA SER A 130 2.49 -7.37 2.83
C SER A 130 3.60 -8.38 2.53
N LEU A 131 4.17 -8.37 1.32
CA LEU A 131 5.27 -9.26 0.91
C LEU A 131 6.60 -8.96 1.61
N VAL A 132 6.78 -7.73 2.10
CA VAL A 132 7.98 -7.32 2.84
C VAL A 132 7.71 -7.08 4.33
N ALA A 133 6.52 -7.46 4.79
CA ALA A 133 6.05 -7.32 6.16
C ALA A 133 6.11 -5.89 6.71
N THR A 134 5.90 -4.89 5.86
CA THR A 134 5.73 -3.50 6.28
C THR A 134 4.32 -3.31 6.81
N PRO A 135 4.13 -2.64 7.96
CA PRO A 135 2.81 -2.33 8.50
C PRO A 135 1.94 -1.59 7.49
N VAL A 136 0.67 -2.02 7.36
CA VAL A 136 -0.29 -1.46 6.40
C VAL A 136 -1.52 -0.96 7.14
N VAL A 137 -1.95 0.25 6.79
CA VAL A 137 -3.31 0.75 7.01
C VAL A 137 -4.00 0.80 5.65
N SER A 138 -5.07 0.03 5.48
CA SER A 138 -5.76 -0.06 4.19
C SER A 138 -7.15 0.57 4.25
N VAL A 139 -7.44 1.44 3.27
CA VAL A 139 -8.74 2.12 3.12
C VAL A 139 -9.52 1.45 1.99
N TRP A 140 -10.77 1.10 2.26
CA TRP A 140 -11.61 0.32 1.36
C TRP A 140 -12.84 1.10 0.91
N GLY A 141 -12.96 1.29 -0.39
CA GLY A 141 -14.10 1.90 -1.06
C GLY A 141 -15.14 0.88 -1.54
N ALA A 142 -15.23 0.66 -2.84
CA ALA A 142 -16.21 -0.22 -3.49
C ALA A 142 -15.98 -1.72 -3.27
N THR A 143 -14.83 -2.13 -2.72
CA THR A 143 -14.52 -3.52 -2.38
C THR A 143 -14.58 -3.76 -0.88
N HIS A 144 -14.49 -5.03 -0.46
CA HIS A 144 -14.54 -5.42 0.95
C HIS A 144 -13.43 -6.44 1.27
N PRO A 145 -12.70 -6.31 2.39
CA PRO A 145 -11.63 -7.25 2.78
C PRO A 145 -12.12 -8.69 2.93
N GLY A 146 -13.38 -8.89 3.29
CA GLY A 146 -14.03 -10.22 3.38
C GLY A 146 -14.09 -10.99 2.05
N LEU A 147 -13.87 -10.32 0.90
CA LEU A 147 -13.74 -10.98 -0.41
C LEU A 147 -12.42 -11.78 -0.54
N GLY A 148 -11.50 -11.59 0.39
CA GLY A 148 -10.22 -12.31 0.44
C GLY A 148 -9.07 -11.59 -0.26
N PHE A 149 -9.20 -10.28 -0.51
CA PHE A 149 -8.19 -9.45 -1.19
C PHE A 149 -7.30 -8.64 -0.24
N LEU A 150 -7.50 -8.73 1.07
CA LEU A 150 -6.59 -8.09 2.02
C LEU A 150 -5.15 -8.60 1.79
N GLY A 151 -4.13 -7.76 1.96
CA GLY A 151 -2.74 -8.19 1.88
C GLY A 151 -2.50 -9.38 2.82
N TYR A 152 -1.78 -10.40 2.34
CA TYR A 152 -1.58 -11.62 3.12
C TYR A 152 -0.75 -11.35 4.38
N GLY A 153 -1.30 -11.66 5.54
CA GLY A 153 -0.68 -11.34 6.83
C GLY A 153 -0.98 -9.94 7.36
N VAL A 154 -1.68 -9.08 6.60
CA VAL A 154 -2.13 -7.77 7.10
C VAL A 154 -3.21 -7.96 8.17
N SER A 155 -3.08 -7.23 9.28
CA SER A 155 -4.05 -7.26 10.37
C SER A 155 -5.40 -6.69 9.94
N PRO A 156 -6.52 -7.40 10.16
CA PRO A 156 -7.85 -6.85 9.95
C PRO A 156 -8.16 -5.59 10.78
N GLY A 157 -7.47 -5.40 11.91
CA GLY A 157 -7.60 -4.20 12.74
C GLY A 157 -7.09 -2.91 12.09
N ASN A 158 -6.31 -3.04 11.01
CA ASN A 158 -5.76 -1.91 10.25
C ASN A 158 -6.58 -1.62 8.97
N VAL A 159 -7.79 -2.13 8.89
CA VAL A 159 -8.70 -1.90 7.77
C VAL A 159 -9.65 -0.75 8.11
N LEU A 160 -9.68 0.27 7.27
CA LEU A 160 -10.59 1.39 7.37
C LEU A 160 -11.64 1.32 6.27
N GLN A 161 -12.90 1.41 6.65
CA GLN A 161 -14.02 1.43 5.71
C GLN A 161 -15.20 2.18 6.32
N ALA A 162 -16.00 2.81 5.48
CA ALA A 162 -17.25 3.40 5.93
C ALA A 162 -18.27 2.30 6.25
N ASP A 163 -19.01 2.48 7.34
CA ASP A 163 -20.16 1.64 7.66
C ASP A 163 -21.37 2.12 6.85
N MET A 164 -21.72 1.38 5.81
CA MET A 164 -22.80 1.71 4.88
C MET A 164 -23.62 0.46 4.54
N ALA A 165 -24.93 0.57 4.61
CA ALA A 165 -25.85 -0.55 4.33
C ALA A 165 -25.73 -1.12 2.90
N CYS A 166 -25.22 -0.32 1.94
CA CYS A 166 -25.03 -0.75 0.54
C CYS A 166 -23.68 -1.44 0.26
N ARG A 167 -22.84 -1.63 1.27
CA ARG A 167 -21.50 -2.24 1.06
C ARG A 167 -21.51 -3.75 1.19
N PRO A 168 -20.68 -4.46 0.37
CA PRO A 168 -19.93 -3.98 -0.80
C PRO A 168 -20.85 -3.73 -2.00
N CYS A 169 -20.57 -2.67 -2.76
CA CYS A 169 -21.38 -2.37 -3.94
C CYS A 169 -20.77 -3.03 -5.18
#